data_487756bb0eea64f64d831bbc5bdfbc38
#
_entry.id   487756bb0eea64f64d831bbc5bdfbc38
#
_cell.length_a   1.000
_cell.length_b   1.000
_cell.length_c   1.000
_cell.angle_alpha   90.00
_cell.angle_beta   90.00
_cell.angle_gamma   90.00
#
_symmetry.space_group_name_H-M   'P 1'
#
loop_
_entity.id
_entity.type
_entity.pdbx_description
1 polymer ?
#
loop_
_entity_poly.entity_id
_entity_poly.type
_entity_poly.pdbx_seq_one_letter_code
_entity_poly.pdbx_strand_id
1 'polypeptide(L)'
;MFFFCSRFFSYNWYRKLIVLAHKSQGVYFEGMPEYIHTDAYLDASGGLTIGRNVVISTNVIVLSHDWSFLKREKRKHKYGLAFSSVYIGEEAFVGAGVVVLPGTHIGKSTIIGAGAVVKGNVPDYAIIVGNPAKQIGDTRE
;
A
#
# COMPACT_ATOMS: atom_id res chain seq x y z
N MET A 1 -6.57 -31.84 15.93
CA MET A 1 -5.24 -31.28 16.26
C MET A 1 -4.33 -31.15 15.02
N PHE A 2 -4.34 -32.04 14.07
CA PHE A 2 -3.52 -31.96 12.84
C PHE A 2 -3.96 -30.88 11.84
N PHE A 3 -5.24 -30.52 11.77
CA PHE A 3 -5.75 -29.50 10.86
C PHE A 3 -5.33 -28.05 11.21
N PHE A 4 -5.08 -27.75 12.46
CA PHE A 4 -4.67 -26.41 12.90
C PHE A 4 -3.21 -26.11 12.54
N CYS A 5 -2.35 -27.12 12.63
CA CYS A 5 -0.92 -27.00 12.35
C CYS A 5 -0.63 -26.82 10.84
N SER A 6 -1.40 -27.51 9.97
CA SER A 6 -1.24 -27.41 8.52
C SER A 6 -1.67 -26.07 7.95
N ARG A 7 -2.76 -25.47 8.48
CA ARG A 7 -3.21 -24.13 8.06
C ARG A 7 -2.23 -23.03 8.50
N PHE A 8 -1.66 -23.15 9.71
CA PHE A 8 -0.69 -22.19 10.22
C PHE A 8 0.65 -22.25 9.47
N PHE A 9 1.08 -23.47 9.11
CA PHE A 9 2.28 -23.68 8.30
C PHE A 9 2.09 -23.14 6.86
N SER A 10 0.93 -23.39 6.25
CA SER A 10 0.54 -22.88 4.94
C SER A 10 0.49 -21.35 4.89
N TYR A 11 -0.05 -20.69 5.94
CA TYR A 11 -0.15 -19.25 6.04
C TYR A 11 1.21 -18.56 6.14
N ASN A 12 2.13 -19.07 6.95
CA ASN A 12 3.47 -18.53 7.05
C ASN A 12 4.28 -18.67 5.75
N TRP A 13 4.09 -19.77 5.02
CA TRP A 13 4.70 -19.94 3.72
C TRP A 13 4.14 -18.96 2.69
N TYR A 14 2.82 -18.78 2.67
CA TYR A 14 2.17 -17.80 1.83
C TYR A 14 2.75 -16.39 2.03
N ARG A 15 2.84 -15.92 3.28
CA ARG A 15 3.42 -14.62 3.61
C ARG A 15 4.85 -14.47 3.09
N LYS A 16 5.67 -15.49 3.25
CA LYS A 16 7.05 -15.48 2.74
C LYS A 16 7.11 -15.41 1.22
N LEU A 17 6.29 -16.18 0.53
CA LEU A 17 6.25 -16.21 -0.93
C LEU A 17 5.77 -14.86 -1.50
N ILE A 18 4.72 -14.28 -0.95
CA ILE A 18 4.20 -12.99 -1.41
C ILE A 18 5.23 -11.87 -1.19
N VAL A 19 5.92 -11.87 -0.06
CA VAL A 19 7.01 -10.91 0.21
C VAL A 19 8.17 -11.09 -0.77
N LEU A 20 8.60 -12.32 -1.04
CA LEU A 20 9.66 -12.59 -2.02
C LEU A 20 9.28 -12.12 -3.42
N ALA A 21 8.03 -12.38 -3.85
CA ALA A 21 7.54 -11.95 -5.15
C ALA A 21 7.58 -10.41 -5.28
N HIS A 22 7.09 -9.68 -4.29
CA HIS A 22 7.11 -8.21 -4.33
C HIS A 22 8.50 -7.60 -4.12
N LYS A 23 9.36 -8.22 -3.32
CA LYS A 23 10.77 -7.82 -3.21
C LYS A 23 11.50 -7.91 -4.55
N SER A 24 11.23 -8.95 -5.34
CA SER A 24 11.81 -9.08 -6.68
C SER A 24 11.35 -7.98 -7.65
N GLN A 25 10.22 -7.33 -7.36
CA GLN A 25 9.67 -6.19 -8.08
C GLN A 25 10.13 -4.82 -7.53
N GLY A 26 10.99 -4.82 -6.50
CA GLY A 26 11.55 -3.61 -5.91
C GLY A 26 10.82 -3.06 -4.68
N VAL A 27 9.80 -3.74 -4.16
CA VAL A 27 9.12 -3.33 -2.92
C VAL A 27 10.05 -3.56 -1.72
N TYR A 28 10.24 -2.52 -0.91
CA TYR A 28 10.98 -2.62 0.34
C TYR A 28 10.03 -2.90 1.51
N PHE A 29 10.37 -3.88 2.34
CA PHE A 29 9.62 -4.23 3.54
C PHE A 29 10.46 -3.97 4.79
N GLU A 30 9.97 -3.14 5.72
CA GLU A 30 10.58 -2.90 7.02
C GLU A 30 10.42 -4.07 7.98
N GLY A 31 9.47 -4.97 7.68
CA GLY A 31 9.21 -6.19 8.42
C GLY A 31 8.23 -7.08 7.69
N MET A 32 7.81 -8.17 8.32
CA MET A 32 6.83 -9.08 7.72
C MET A 32 5.43 -8.43 7.74
N PRO A 33 4.76 -8.27 6.58
CA PRO A 33 3.37 -7.82 6.56
C PRO A 33 2.47 -8.89 7.17
N GLU A 34 1.32 -8.49 7.74
CA GLU A 34 0.33 -9.45 8.22
C GLU A 34 -0.31 -10.18 7.05
N TYR A 35 -0.76 -9.44 6.04
CA TYR A 35 -1.39 -10.01 4.86
C TYR A 35 -1.25 -9.09 3.64
N ILE A 36 -0.98 -9.66 2.48
CA ILE A 36 -1.10 -8.99 1.18
C ILE A 36 -1.87 -9.90 0.25
N HIS A 37 -3.00 -9.44 -0.28
CA HIS A 37 -3.79 -10.22 -1.22
C HIS A 37 -3.04 -10.39 -2.56
N THR A 38 -3.19 -11.55 -3.20
CA THR A 38 -2.45 -11.92 -4.43
C THR A 38 -2.75 -11.03 -5.63
N ASP A 39 -3.91 -10.38 -5.66
CA ASP A 39 -4.34 -9.47 -6.73
C ASP A 39 -4.02 -7.99 -6.45
N ALA A 40 -3.36 -7.69 -5.34
CA ALA A 40 -2.89 -6.34 -5.08
C ALA A 40 -1.81 -5.95 -6.09
N TYR A 41 -1.99 -4.79 -6.73
CA TYR A 41 -1.00 -4.20 -7.62
C TYR A 41 -0.12 -3.22 -6.85
N LEU A 42 1.15 -3.55 -6.67
CA LEU A 42 2.11 -2.79 -5.89
C LEU A 42 3.23 -2.28 -6.79
N ASP A 43 3.07 -1.05 -7.30
CA ASP A 43 4.08 -0.42 -8.13
C ASP A 43 5.22 0.17 -7.27
N ALA A 44 6.41 -0.34 -7.47
CA ALA A 44 7.62 0.13 -6.79
C ALA A 44 8.57 0.93 -7.69
N SER A 45 8.16 1.31 -8.89
CA SER A 45 9.01 2.01 -9.87
C SER A 45 9.54 3.36 -9.35
N GLY A 46 8.75 4.07 -8.53
CA GLY A 46 9.15 5.31 -7.86
C GLY A 46 9.56 5.13 -6.39
N GLY A 47 9.57 3.87 -5.93
CA GLY A 47 9.83 3.49 -4.54
C GLY A 47 8.54 3.19 -3.78
N LEU A 48 8.50 2.02 -3.14
CA LEU A 48 7.42 1.60 -2.26
C LEU A 48 8.00 0.94 -1.02
N THR A 49 7.66 1.48 0.14
CA THR A 49 8.03 0.93 1.44
C THR A 49 6.77 0.49 2.18
N ILE A 50 6.78 -0.74 2.69
CA ILE A 50 5.68 -1.33 3.47
C ILE A 50 6.19 -1.71 4.85
N GLY A 51 5.53 -1.18 5.87
CA GLY A 51 5.80 -1.44 7.27
C GLY A 51 5.44 -2.86 7.72
N ARG A 52 5.84 -3.19 8.94
CA ARG A 52 5.52 -4.45 9.60
C ARG A 52 4.01 -4.56 9.89
N ASN A 53 3.47 -5.77 9.91
CA ASN A 53 2.06 -6.07 10.24
C ASN A 53 1.02 -5.33 9.38
N VAL A 54 1.39 -4.82 8.21
CA VAL A 54 0.46 -4.19 7.27
C VAL A 54 -0.46 -5.24 6.67
N VAL A 55 -1.73 -4.86 6.52
CA VAL A 55 -2.74 -5.65 5.79
C VAL A 55 -3.10 -4.92 4.51
N ILE A 56 -2.95 -5.58 3.36
CA ILE A 56 -3.39 -5.09 2.05
C ILE A 56 -4.45 -6.03 1.49
N SER A 57 -5.65 -5.53 1.34
CA SER A 57 -6.81 -6.30 0.88
C SER A 57 -6.83 -6.49 -0.64
N THR A 58 -7.87 -7.17 -1.11
CA THR A 58 -8.10 -7.47 -2.53
C THR A 58 -8.24 -6.21 -3.39
N ASN A 59 -7.79 -6.27 -4.63
CA ASN A 59 -7.89 -5.18 -5.63
C ASN A 59 -7.32 -3.82 -5.16
N VAL A 60 -6.39 -3.82 -4.23
CA VAL A 60 -5.66 -2.60 -3.86
C VAL A 60 -4.67 -2.26 -4.97
N ILE A 61 -4.61 -0.98 -5.32
CA ILE A 61 -3.68 -0.44 -6.32
C ILE A 61 -2.80 0.61 -5.64
N VAL A 62 -1.50 0.37 -5.61
CA VAL A 62 -0.51 1.35 -5.15
C VAL A 62 0.30 1.81 -6.35
N LEU A 63 0.31 3.11 -6.59
CA LEU A 63 1.04 3.75 -7.69
C LEU A 63 2.17 4.62 -7.14
N SER A 64 3.37 4.45 -7.67
CA SER A 64 4.53 5.28 -7.34
C SER A 64 5.05 6.10 -8.52
N HIS A 65 4.33 6.10 -9.64
CA HIS A 65 4.62 6.92 -10.82
C HIS A 65 3.35 7.59 -11.37
N ASP A 66 3.51 8.67 -12.12
CA ASP A 66 2.43 9.43 -12.73
C ASP A 66 2.80 9.84 -14.16
N TRP A 67 1.99 9.42 -15.12
CA TRP A 67 2.08 9.80 -16.53
C TRP A 67 1.33 11.10 -16.86
N SER A 68 0.48 11.60 -15.97
CA SER A 68 -0.31 12.81 -16.19
C SER A 68 0.57 14.06 -16.35
N PHE A 69 1.77 14.02 -15.80
CA PHE A 69 2.76 15.08 -15.90
C PHE A 69 3.19 15.39 -17.35
N LEU A 70 3.11 14.40 -18.23
CA LEU A 70 3.38 14.55 -19.68
C LEU A 70 2.55 15.65 -20.35
N LYS A 71 1.30 15.84 -19.94
CA LYS A 71 0.40 16.82 -20.55
C LYS A 71 0.64 18.24 -20.05
N ARG A 72 1.12 18.40 -18.81
CA ARG A 72 1.31 19.72 -18.18
C ARG A 72 2.65 20.36 -18.49
N GLU A 73 3.71 19.55 -18.64
CA GLU A 73 5.10 20.03 -18.72
C GLU A 73 5.86 19.48 -19.94
N LYS A 74 5.20 19.37 -21.10
CA LYS A 74 5.79 18.89 -22.36
C LYS A 74 7.17 19.50 -22.72
N ARG A 75 7.54 20.59 -22.07
CA ARG A 75 8.76 21.35 -22.37
C ARG A 75 9.91 21.07 -21.41
N LYS A 76 9.71 20.44 -20.24
CA LYS A 76 10.74 20.32 -19.20
C LYS A 76 11.28 18.93 -18.96
N HIS A 77 10.53 17.86 -19.26
CA HIS A 77 10.97 16.49 -19.04
C HIS A 77 10.98 15.69 -20.34
N LYS A 78 12.15 15.17 -20.69
CA LYS A 78 12.37 14.38 -21.92
C LYS A 78 11.49 13.14 -22.02
N TYR A 79 10.94 12.64 -20.90
CA TYR A 79 10.14 11.43 -20.82
C TYR A 79 8.81 11.58 -20.08
N GLY A 80 8.52 12.73 -19.48
CA GLY A 80 7.22 13.08 -18.89
C GLY A 80 6.67 12.17 -17.80
N LEU A 81 7.46 11.24 -17.29
CA LEU A 81 7.13 10.34 -16.22
C LEU A 81 7.63 10.93 -14.90
N ALA A 82 6.74 11.12 -13.93
CA ALA A 82 7.09 11.53 -12.58
C ALA A 82 7.07 10.32 -11.65
N PHE A 83 8.13 10.15 -10.87
CA PHE A 83 8.26 9.16 -9.82
C PHE A 83 8.11 9.82 -8.45
N SER A 84 7.31 9.23 -7.57
CA SER A 84 7.11 9.72 -6.21
C SER A 84 6.87 8.54 -5.28
N SER A 85 7.80 8.33 -4.34
CA SER A 85 7.75 7.19 -3.43
C SER A 85 6.47 7.17 -2.58
N VAL A 86 6.02 5.96 -2.27
CA VAL A 86 4.90 5.69 -1.38
C VAL A 86 5.41 4.98 -0.12
N TYR A 87 4.88 5.38 1.02
CA TYR A 87 5.13 4.74 2.31
C TYR A 87 3.81 4.28 2.93
N ILE A 88 3.77 3.03 3.39
CA ILE A 88 2.64 2.47 4.15
C ILE A 88 3.17 2.06 5.52
N GLY A 89 2.74 2.78 6.54
CA GLY A 89 3.21 2.62 7.91
C GLY A 89 2.82 1.30 8.55
N GLU A 90 3.57 0.93 9.60
CA GLU A 90 3.36 -0.33 10.35
C GLU A 90 1.92 -0.43 10.86
N GLU A 91 1.35 -1.64 10.87
CA GLU A 91 -0.01 -1.95 11.32
C GLU A 91 -1.13 -1.25 10.54
N ALA A 92 -0.82 -0.62 9.42
CA ALA A 92 -1.87 -0.03 8.58
C ALA A 92 -2.74 -1.11 7.94
N PHE A 93 -4.04 -0.85 7.87
CA PHE A 93 -5.01 -1.63 7.13
C PHE A 93 -5.45 -0.89 5.88
N VAL A 94 -5.23 -1.49 4.72
CA VAL A 94 -5.64 -0.95 3.42
C VAL A 94 -6.79 -1.79 2.89
N GLY A 95 -7.98 -1.23 2.90
CA GLY A 95 -9.23 -1.89 2.53
C GLY A 95 -9.33 -2.22 1.04
N ALA A 96 -10.28 -3.09 0.70
CA ALA A 96 -10.47 -3.57 -0.66
C ALA A 96 -10.72 -2.44 -1.67
N GLY A 97 -10.09 -2.53 -2.84
CA GLY A 97 -10.27 -1.55 -3.92
C GLY A 97 -9.72 -0.16 -3.64
N VAL A 98 -8.90 0.01 -2.61
CA VAL A 98 -8.22 1.29 -2.33
C VAL A 98 -7.21 1.59 -3.43
N VAL A 99 -7.16 2.86 -3.84
CA VAL A 99 -6.13 3.37 -4.73
C VAL A 99 -5.22 4.34 -3.96
N VAL A 100 -3.95 4.01 -3.86
CA VAL A 100 -2.93 4.87 -3.26
C VAL A 100 -2.14 5.56 -4.37
N LEU A 101 -2.20 6.89 -4.39
CA LEU A 101 -1.58 7.70 -5.44
C LEU A 101 -0.10 7.99 -5.14
N PRO A 102 0.70 8.32 -6.17
CA PRO A 102 2.12 8.63 -6.01
C PRO A 102 2.40 9.71 -4.98
N GLY A 103 3.45 9.53 -4.18
CA GLY A 103 3.86 10.46 -3.14
C GLY A 103 3.03 10.39 -1.86
N THR A 104 2.22 9.36 -1.69
CA THR A 104 1.41 9.18 -0.49
C THR A 104 2.24 8.61 0.65
N HIS A 105 2.05 9.17 1.83
CA HIS A 105 2.58 8.66 3.09
C HIS A 105 1.42 8.27 4.01
N ILE A 106 1.26 6.99 4.28
CA ILE A 106 0.25 6.46 5.20
C ILE A 106 0.92 6.21 6.55
N GLY A 107 0.43 6.87 7.59
CA GLY A 107 0.93 6.72 8.96
C GLY A 107 0.67 5.34 9.55
N LYS A 108 1.27 5.05 10.70
CA LYS A 108 1.10 3.77 11.40
C LYS A 108 -0.31 3.59 11.96
N SER A 109 -0.72 2.34 12.11
CA SER A 109 -2.00 1.95 12.73
C SER A 109 -3.22 2.68 12.14
N THR A 110 -3.15 3.05 10.85
CA THR A 110 -4.26 3.69 10.12
C THR A 110 -5.22 2.66 9.56
N ILE A 111 -6.46 3.07 9.35
CA ILE A 111 -7.45 2.29 8.59
C ILE A 111 -7.86 3.08 7.35
N ILE A 112 -7.58 2.53 6.18
CA ILE A 112 -8.07 3.06 4.91
C ILE A 112 -9.26 2.22 4.48
N GLY A 113 -10.46 2.84 4.50
CA GLY A 113 -11.71 2.17 4.13
C GLY A 113 -11.75 1.78 2.65
N ALA A 114 -12.51 0.71 2.37
CA ALA A 114 -12.62 0.17 1.01
C ALA A 114 -13.04 1.24 -0.02
N GLY A 115 -12.44 1.17 -1.21
CA GLY A 115 -12.74 2.08 -2.32
C GLY A 115 -12.21 3.51 -2.16
N ALA A 116 -11.46 3.81 -1.11
CA ALA A 116 -10.88 5.14 -0.93
C ALA A 116 -9.78 5.43 -1.98
N VAL A 117 -9.68 6.69 -2.39
CA VAL A 117 -8.57 7.19 -3.22
C VAL A 117 -7.73 8.14 -2.40
N VAL A 118 -6.52 7.72 -2.05
CA VAL A 118 -5.66 8.37 -1.05
C VAL A 118 -4.49 9.06 -1.72
N LYS A 119 -4.24 10.32 -1.33
CA LYS A 119 -3.09 11.11 -1.78
C LYS A 119 -2.55 11.98 -0.65
N GLY A 120 -1.23 12.15 -0.61
CA GLY A 120 -0.57 13.03 0.34
C GLY A 120 -0.32 12.37 1.68
N ASN A 121 -0.37 13.16 2.75
CA ASN A 121 0.04 12.72 4.09
C ASN A 121 -1.17 12.29 4.92
N VAL A 122 -1.21 11.02 5.32
CA VAL A 122 -2.21 10.46 6.23
C VAL A 122 -1.56 10.33 7.61
N PRO A 123 -2.12 10.98 8.65
CA PRO A 123 -1.58 10.91 10.00
C PRO A 123 -1.61 9.49 10.58
N ASP A 124 -0.76 9.23 11.56
CA ASP A 124 -0.85 8.02 12.38
C ASP A 124 -2.24 7.89 13.00
N TYR A 125 -2.72 6.67 13.12
CA TYR A 125 -4.03 6.31 13.73
C TYR A 125 -5.27 6.85 13.04
N ALA A 126 -5.16 7.49 11.89
CA ALA A 126 -6.31 8.03 11.17
C ALA A 126 -7.23 6.93 10.62
N ILE A 127 -8.52 7.17 10.62
CA ILE A 127 -9.53 6.41 9.87
C ILE A 127 -9.92 7.24 8.65
N ILE A 128 -9.60 6.72 7.46
CA ILE A 128 -9.74 7.41 6.18
C ILE A 128 -10.77 6.70 5.31
N VAL A 129 -11.68 7.44 4.69
CA VAL A 129 -12.66 6.90 3.74
C VAL A 129 -12.90 7.83 2.56
N GLY A 130 -13.39 7.29 1.46
CA GLY A 130 -13.98 8.03 0.37
C GLY A 130 -13.04 8.37 -0.79
N ASN A 131 -13.63 9.00 -1.80
CA ASN A 131 -12.95 9.54 -2.99
C ASN A 131 -13.52 10.93 -3.31
N PRO A 132 -12.75 12.01 -3.08
CA PRO A 132 -11.42 12.03 -2.47
C PRO A 132 -11.43 11.57 -1.00
N ALA A 133 -10.33 10.98 -0.55
CA ALA A 133 -10.20 10.44 0.79
C ALA A 133 -10.25 11.53 1.87
N LYS A 134 -11.00 11.27 2.96
CA LYS A 134 -11.13 12.17 4.11
C LYS A 134 -10.98 11.39 5.40
N GLN A 135 -10.39 12.04 6.41
CA GLN A 135 -10.34 11.49 7.75
C GLN A 135 -11.71 11.64 8.43
N ILE A 136 -12.20 10.53 9.01
CA ILE A 136 -13.49 10.48 9.71
C ILE A 136 -13.36 10.08 11.18
N GLY A 137 -12.18 9.68 11.63
CA GLY A 137 -11.96 9.22 13.00
C GLY A 137 -10.49 8.92 13.29
N ASP A 138 -10.29 8.34 14.46
CA ASP A 138 -8.98 7.93 14.98
C ASP A 138 -9.11 6.50 15.55
N THR A 139 -8.14 5.62 15.29
CA THR A 139 -8.18 4.21 15.72
C THR A 139 -7.99 4.01 17.22
N ARG A 140 -7.67 5.07 17.96
CA ARG A 140 -7.49 5.07 19.42
C ARG A 140 -8.76 5.43 20.20
N GLU A 141 -9.81 5.86 19.54
CA GLU A 141 -11.13 6.15 20.09
C GLU A 141 -12.05 4.89 20.08
#